data_28d5f67336e9e8c48ce8a0f9635d93dc
#
_entry.id   28d5f67336e9e8c48ce8a0f9635d93dc
#
_cell.length_a   1.000
_cell.length_b   1.000
_cell.length_c   1.000
_cell.angle_alpha   90.00
_cell.angle_beta   90.00
_cell.angle_gamma   90.00
#
_symmetry.space_group_name_H-M   'P 1'
#
loop_
_entity.id
_entity.type
_entity.pdbx_description
1 polymer ?
#
loop_
_entity_poly.entity_id
_entity_poly.type
_entity_poly.pdbx_seq_one_letter_code
_entity_poly.pdbx_strand_id
1 'polypeptide(L)'
;WCERTGQSLDAWWKNPQCEVVHFLGKDITYFHTLFWPALLHVGGYQLPRRVQIHGFLRVGGEKMSKSKGTFVTAERYLQHLDAEWLRYY
;
A
#
# COMPACT_ATOMS: atom_id res chain seq x y z
N TRP A 1 1.48 -13.48 -8.78
CA TRP A 1 2.29 -14.13 -7.74
C TRP A 1 1.85 -15.56 -7.51
N CYS A 2 0.56 -15.82 -7.28
CA CYS A 2 0.02 -17.17 -7.06
C CYS A 2 0.41 -18.15 -8.17
N GLU A 3 0.20 -17.79 -9.44
CA GLU A 3 0.59 -18.63 -10.58
C GLU A 3 2.10 -18.94 -10.61
N ARG A 4 2.95 -17.95 -10.33
CA ARG A 4 4.41 -18.12 -10.35
C ARG A 4 4.94 -18.96 -9.20
N THR A 5 4.25 -19.00 -8.08
CA THR A 5 4.67 -19.70 -6.86
C THR A 5 3.90 -20.99 -6.61
N GLY A 6 2.95 -21.35 -7.48
CA GLY A 6 2.09 -22.51 -7.29
C GLY A 6 1.11 -22.39 -6.12
N GLN A 7 0.89 -21.17 -5.63
CA GLN A 7 -0.04 -20.90 -4.52
C GLN A 7 -1.47 -20.74 -5.00
N SER A 8 -2.44 -21.10 -4.18
CA SER A 8 -3.86 -20.87 -4.47
C SER A 8 -4.26 -19.46 -4.04
N LEU A 9 -4.95 -18.72 -4.91
CA LEU A 9 -5.54 -17.42 -4.57
C LEU A 9 -6.54 -17.56 -3.40
N ASP A 10 -7.35 -18.60 -3.45
CA ASP A 10 -8.37 -18.86 -2.43
C ASP A 10 -7.76 -19.20 -1.06
N ALA A 11 -6.60 -19.86 -1.04
CA ALA A 11 -5.88 -20.13 0.20
C ALA A 11 -5.44 -18.87 0.96
N TRP A 12 -5.29 -17.74 0.24
CA TRP A 12 -4.93 -16.46 0.83
C TRP A 12 -6.15 -15.55 1.03
N TRP A 13 -6.99 -15.40 0.00
CA TRP A 13 -8.04 -14.40 -0.02
C TRP A 13 -9.41 -14.88 0.50
N LYS A 14 -9.59 -16.21 0.67
CA LYS A 14 -10.82 -16.81 1.21
C LYS A 14 -10.58 -17.60 2.50
N ASN A 15 -9.35 -17.67 2.98
CA ASN A 15 -9.00 -18.41 4.18
C ASN A 15 -9.21 -17.55 5.43
N PRO A 16 -10.12 -17.89 6.34
CA PRO A 16 -10.41 -17.10 7.55
C PRO A 16 -9.24 -16.99 8.53
N GLN A 17 -8.19 -17.79 8.37
CA GLN A 17 -6.97 -17.71 9.17
C GLN A 17 -5.95 -16.72 8.60
N CYS A 18 -6.15 -16.25 7.37
CA CYS A 18 -5.31 -15.21 6.78
C CYS A 18 -5.85 -13.82 7.12
N GLU A 19 -4.97 -12.89 7.43
CA GLU A 19 -5.33 -11.50 7.63
C GLU A 19 -4.90 -10.65 6.45
N VAL A 20 -5.83 -9.88 5.91
CA VAL A 20 -5.53 -8.85 4.91
C VAL A 20 -5.29 -7.53 5.64
N VAL A 21 -4.08 -7.00 5.52
CA VAL A 21 -3.69 -5.71 6.10
C VAL A 21 -3.24 -4.80 4.98
N HIS A 22 -3.80 -3.60 4.92
CA HIS A 22 -3.42 -2.58 3.95
C HIS A 22 -2.57 -1.48 4.61
N PHE A 23 -1.45 -1.14 3.97
CA PHE A 23 -0.65 0.03 4.27
C PHE A 23 -0.79 1.01 3.11
N LEU A 24 -1.28 2.21 3.38
CA LEU A 24 -1.59 3.16 2.30
C LEU A 24 -1.46 4.62 2.73
N GLY A 25 -1.24 5.48 1.74
CA GLY A 25 -1.25 6.91 1.92
C GLY A 25 -2.66 7.45 2.13
N LYS A 26 -2.79 8.54 2.85
CA LYS A 26 -4.08 9.15 3.21
C LYS A 26 -4.95 9.58 2.02
N ASP A 27 -4.36 9.80 0.86
CA ASP A 27 -5.04 10.23 -0.36
C ASP A 27 -5.90 9.13 -1.01
N ILE A 28 -5.65 7.86 -0.68
CA ILE A 28 -6.42 6.72 -1.18
C ILE A 28 -7.24 6.02 -0.10
N THR A 29 -7.36 6.63 1.07
CA THR A 29 -8.11 6.09 2.21
C THR A 29 -9.54 5.74 1.84
N TYR A 30 -10.25 6.68 1.18
CA TYR A 30 -11.65 6.53 0.84
C TYR A 30 -11.90 5.29 -0.05
N PHE A 31 -11.03 5.04 -1.01
CA PHE A 31 -11.13 3.86 -1.88
C PHE A 31 -10.94 2.55 -1.12
N HIS A 32 -10.03 2.51 -0.16
CA HIS A 32 -9.69 1.30 0.59
C HIS A 32 -10.54 1.05 1.82
N THR A 33 -11.31 2.04 2.28
CA THR A 33 -12.21 1.87 3.44
C THR A 33 -13.68 1.75 3.04
N LEU A 34 -14.04 2.13 1.82
CA LEU A 34 -15.42 2.06 1.33
C LEU A 34 -15.56 1.17 0.08
N PHE A 35 -14.96 1.58 -1.05
CA PHE A 35 -15.17 0.88 -2.32
C PHE A 35 -14.53 -0.49 -2.36
N TRP A 36 -13.28 -0.60 -1.94
CA TRP A 36 -12.55 -1.86 -1.96
C TRP A 36 -13.17 -2.94 -1.09
N PRO A 37 -13.55 -2.68 0.19
CA PRO A 37 -14.30 -3.63 0.98
C PRO A 37 -15.63 -4.05 0.35
N ALA A 38 -16.36 -3.13 -0.26
CA ALA A 38 -17.61 -3.47 -0.95
C ALA A 38 -17.38 -4.42 -2.12
N LEU A 39 -16.36 -4.18 -2.95
CA LEU A 39 -15.99 -5.07 -4.05
C LEU A 39 -15.56 -6.45 -3.56
N LEU A 40 -14.74 -6.51 -2.51
CA LEU A 40 -14.30 -7.77 -1.91
C LEU A 40 -15.50 -8.58 -1.36
N HIS A 41 -16.41 -7.90 -0.69
CA HIS A 41 -17.63 -8.53 -0.16
C HIS A 41 -18.48 -9.15 -1.28
N VAL A 42 -18.77 -8.39 -2.33
CA VAL A 42 -19.52 -8.87 -3.49
C VAL A 42 -18.81 -10.04 -4.21
N GLY A 43 -17.47 -9.97 -4.26
CA GLY A 43 -16.63 -11.01 -4.86
C GLY A 43 -16.45 -12.26 -4.00
N GLY A 44 -16.98 -12.30 -2.77
CA GLY A 44 -16.82 -13.43 -1.86
C GLY A 44 -15.41 -13.56 -1.29
N TYR A 45 -14.66 -12.46 -1.22
CA TYR A 45 -13.33 -12.39 -0.64
C TYR A 45 -13.36 -11.87 0.80
N GLN A 46 -12.29 -12.12 1.53
CA GLN A 46 -12.14 -11.58 2.87
C GLN A 46 -11.96 -10.06 2.85
N LEU A 47 -12.58 -9.42 3.83
CA LEU A 47 -12.42 -7.99 4.04
C LEU A 47 -11.07 -7.69 4.73
N PRO A 48 -10.47 -6.52 4.48
CA PRO A 48 -9.30 -6.08 5.22
C PRO A 48 -9.60 -5.99 6.72
N ARG A 49 -8.78 -6.65 7.52
CA ARG A 49 -8.88 -6.58 8.98
C ARG A 49 -8.32 -5.28 9.53
N ARG A 50 -7.35 -4.72 8.83
CA ARG A 50 -6.69 -3.46 9.23
C ARG A 50 -6.32 -2.64 8.02
N VAL A 51 -6.53 -1.34 8.14
CA VAL A 51 -6.03 -0.35 7.20
C VAL A 51 -5.15 0.62 7.98
N GLN A 52 -3.86 0.56 7.73
CA GLN A 52 -2.86 1.43 8.33
C GLN A 52 -2.61 2.60 7.38
N ILE A 53 -2.94 3.80 7.81
CA ILE A 53 -2.85 5.01 6.99
C ILE A 53 -1.67 5.84 7.44
N HIS A 54 -0.81 6.22 6.50
CA HIS A 54 0.30 7.12 6.74
C HIS A 54 0.12 8.46 6.01
N GLY A 55 0.80 9.49 6.51
CA GLY A 55 0.81 10.82 5.91
C GLY A 55 1.58 10.88 4.59
N PHE A 56 1.65 12.07 4.01
CA PHE A 56 2.49 12.30 2.84
C PHE A 56 3.97 12.43 3.24
N LEU A 57 4.85 11.91 2.39
CA LEU A 57 6.26 12.25 2.46
C LEU A 57 6.45 13.75 2.23
N ARG A 58 7.20 14.37 3.12
CA ARG A 58 7.50 15.80 3.06
C ARG A 58 8.98 16.02 2.82
N VAL A 59 9.30 17.01 2.01
CA VAL A 59 10.67 17.49 1.79
C VAL A 59 10.71 18.95 2.15
N GLY A 60 11.58 19.32 3.10
CA GLY A 60 11.64 20.70 3.61
C GLY A 60 10.34 21.20 4.26
N GLY A 61 9.55 20.29 4.88
CA GLY A 61 8.27 20.63 5.52
C GLY A 61 7.07 20.70 4.57
N GLU A 62 7.28 20.66 3.25
CA GLU A 62 6.22 20.69 2.24
C GLU A 62 5.96 19.31 1.63
N LYS A 63 4.71 19.09 1.14
CA LYS A 63 4.38 17.90 0.36
C LYS A 63 5.27 17.83 -0.88
N MET A 64 5.88 16.67 -1.11
CA MET A 64 6.67 16.41 -2.30
C MET A 64 5.83 16.63 -3.57
N SER A 65 6.33 17.43 -4.51
CA SER A 65 5.61 17.80 -5.74
C SER A 65 6.55 17.87 -6.94
N LYS A 66 6.11 17.29 -8.07
CA LYS A 66 6.84 17.37 -9.34
C LYS A 66 6.91 18.80 -9.87
N SER A 67 5.80 19.54 -9.79
CA SER A 67 5.71 20.91 -10.29
C SER A 67 6.58 21.92 -9.49
N LYS A 68 6.82 21.62 -8.21
CA LYS A 68 7.69 22.44 -7.34
C LYS A 68 9.15 22.00 -7.34
N GLY A 69 9.53 20.98 -8.10
CA GLY A 69 10.90 20.46 -8.17
C GLY A 69 11.38 19.76 -6.89
N THR A 70 10.50 19.51 -5.92
CA THR A 70 10.84 18.83 -4.66
C THR A 70 10.68 17.31 -4.74
N PHE A 71 10.37 16.80 -5.93
CA PHE A 71 10.15 15.38 -6.16
C PHE A 71 11.46 14.60 -6.27
N VAL A 72 11.67 13.63 -5.40
CA VAL A 72 12.79 12.69 -5.46
C VAL A 72 12.25 11.36 -5.99
N THR A 73 12.80 10.88 -7.11
CA THR A 73 12.43 9.56 -7.64
C THR A 73 13.04 8.45 -6.78
N ALA A 74 12.37 7.29 -6.73
CA ALA A 74 12.91 6.12 -6.03
C ALA A 74 14.27 5.70 -6.59
N GLU A 75 14.44 5.76 -7.91
CA GLU A 75 15.72 5.48 -8.57
C GLU A 75 16.85 6.38 -8.03
N ARG A 76 16.61 7.69 -7.97
CA ARG A 76 17.61 8.64 -7.44
C ARG A 76 17.90 8.42 -5.96
N TYR A 77 16.87 8.09 -5.18
CA TYR A 77 17.05 7.76 -3.77
C TYR A 77 17.97 6.55 -3.59
N LEU A 78 17.71 5.47 -4.35
CA LEU A 78 18.46 4.21 -4.25
C LEU A 78 19.91 4.30 -4.75
N GLN A 79 20.28 5.35 -5.49
CA GLN A 79 21.67 5.63 -5.85
C GLN A 79 22.52 6.07 -4.66
N HIS A 80 21.89 6.56 -3.59
CA HIS A 80 22.59 7.17 -2.45
C HIS A 80 22.26 6.54 -1.10
N LEU A 81 21.08 5.91 -0.97
CA LEU A 81 20.54 5.45 0.30
C LEU A 81 19.89 4.07 0.13
N ASP A 82 19.87 3.32 1.22
CA ASP A 82 19.23 2.00 1.27
C ASP A 82 17.70 2.11 1.29
N ALA A 83 17.02 1.19 0.61
CA ALA A 83 15.57 1.12 0.57
C ALA A 83 14.93 0.91 1.95
N GLU A 84 15.61 0.19 2.84
CA GLU A 84 15.13 -0.09 4.19
C GLU A 84 14.94 1.18 5.02
N TRP A 85 15.79 2.16 4.85
CA TRP A 85 15.68 3.43 5.59
C TRP A 85 14.40 4.19 5.21
N LEU A 86 14.04 4.19 3.92
CA LEU A 86 12.80 4.81 3.47
C LEU A 86 11.55 4.04 3.91
N ARG A 87 11.65 2.72 4.03
CA ARG A 87 10.55 1.88 4.53
C ARG A 87 10.30 2.06 6.01
N TYR A 88 11.36 2.32 6.76
CA TYR A 88 11.25 2.55 8.20
C TYR A 88 10.67 3.92 8.52
N TYR A 89 10.95 4.94 7.71
CA TYR A 89 10.45 6.31 7.88
C TYR A 89 8.93 6.39 7.68
#